data_a61f5e658e5f864db652192930e1c1b3
#
_entry.id   a61f5e658e5f864db652192930e1c1b3
#
_cell.length_a   1.000
_cell.length_b   1.000
_cell.length_c   1.000
_cell.angle_alpha   90.00
_cell.angle_beta   90.00
_cell.angle_gamma   90.00
#
_symmetry.space_group_name_H-M   'P 1'
#
loop_
_entity.id
_entity.type
_entity.pdbx_description
1 polymer ?
#
loop_
_entity_poly.entity_id
_entity_poly.type
_entity_poly.pdbx_seq_one_letter_code
_entity_poly.pdbx_strand_id
1 'polypeptide(L)'
;IQIKELLNKKKVILFGLPGAYTSVCSSKHLPGYIKNYDQFKKKGIDKIICISVNDPFVMNAWGKINNVKDRVVMISDPFLNFTNSIGATIDKTSRGLGFRSNRYTMLIDNLIIIKLEEEKDTGICEVSAAVNFLNII
;
A
#
# COMPACT_ATOMS: atom_id res chain seq x y z
N ILE A 1 -13.63 -9.55 4.10
CA ILE A 1 -13.91 -8.30 3.38
C ILE A 1 -13.42 -8.40 1.95
N GLN A 2 -14.28 -8.08 1.02
CA GLN A 2 -13.90 -7.96 -0.37
C GLN A 2 -13.36 -6.56 -0.63
N ILE A 3 -12.25 -6.46 -1.33
CA ILE A 3 -11.63 -5.18 -1.62
C ILE A 3 -12.56 -4.24 -2.39
N LYS A 4 -13.41 -4.80 -3.23
CA LYS A 4 -14.42 -4.05 -3.99
C LYS A 4 -15.33 -3.23 -3.07
N GLU A 5 -15.71 -3.77 -1.92
CA GLU A 5 -16.56 -3.07 -0.96
C GLU A 5 -15.86 -1.87 -0.34
N LEU A 6 -14.55 -1.96 -0.14
CA LEU A 6 -13.74 -0.87 0.39
C LEU A 6 -13.58 0.28 -0.61
N LEU A 7 -13.63 -0.04 -1.90
CA LEU A 7 -13.34 0.92 -2.97
C LEU A 7 -14.60 1.55 -3.58
N ASN A 8 -15.75 0.90 -3.43
CA ASN A 8 -16.98 1.31 -4.12
C ASN A 8 -17.42 2.72 -3.70
N LYS A 9 -17.63 3.58 -4.69
CA LYS A 9 -18.05 4.98 -4.52
C LYS A 9 -17.15 5.79 -3.60
N LYS A 10 -15.86 5.43 -3.55
CA LYS A 10 -14.88 6.11 -2.70
C LYS A 10 -13.63 6.49 -3.50
N LYS A 11 -12.99 7.55 -3.05
CA LYS A 11 -11.69 7.99 -3.55
C LYS A 11 -10.64 7.48 -2.58
N VAL A 12 -9.77 6.59 -3.04
CA VAL A 12 -8.89 5.80 -2.18
C VAL A 12 -7.45 5.88 -2.67
N ILE A 13 -6.53 6.04 -1.73
CA ILE A 13 -5.11 5.77 -1.96
C ILE A 13 -4.86 4.32 -1.53
N LEU A 14 -4.34 3.52 -2.45
CA LEU A 14 -3.93 2.15 -2.15
C LEU A 14 -2.47 1.99 -2.50
N PHE A 15 -1.66 1.60 -1.53
CA PHE A 15 -0.26 1.32 -1.76
C PHE A 15 0.10 -0.11 -1.37
N GLY A 16 0.93 -0.72 -2.21
CA GLY A 16 1.44 -2.07 -2.01
C GLY A 16 2.94 -2.06 -1.81
N LEU A 17 3.43 -3.07 -1.11
CA LEU A 17 4.84 -3.15 -0.74
C LEU A 17 5.24 -4.61 -0.53
N PRO A 18 6.56 -4.92 -0.57
CA PRO A 18 7.06 -6.30 -0.49
C PRO A 18 6.74 -7.03 0.80
N GLY A 19 6.62 -6.33 1.92
CA GLY A 19 6.27 -7.03 3.15
C GLY A 19 6.35 -6.20 4.41
N ALA A 20 5.47 -6.53 5.35
CA ALA A 20 5.52 -6.02 6.71
C ALA A 20 6.87 -6.33 7.33
N TYR A 21 7.35 -5.41 8.15
CA TYR A 21 8.64 -5.51 8.88
C TYR A 21 9.89 -5.49 8.00
N THR A 22 9.77 -5.40 6.68
CA THR A 22 10.94 -5.21 5.81
C THR A 22 11.42 -3.76 5.89
N SER A 23 12.71 -3.51 5.57
CA SER A 23 13.36 -2.25 5.93
C SER A 23 12.72 -0.99 5.34
N VAL A 24 12.58 -0.88 4.03
CA VAL A 24 12.02 0.31 3.37
C VAL A 24 10.53 0.45 3.65
N CYS A 25 9.81 -0.67 3.72
CA CYS A 25 8.38 -0.67 4.02
C CYS A 25 8.11 -0.10 5.42
N SER A 26 8.94 -0.48 6.40
CA SER A 26 8.78 -0.05 7.80
C SER A 26 9.37 1.33 8.08
N SER A 27 10.43 1.74 7.36
CA SER A 27 11.12 3.00 7.65
C SER A 27 10.63 4.20 6.83
N LYS A 28 10.07 3.96 5.66
CA LYS A 28 9.71 5.04 4.72
C LYS A 28 8.28 4.97 4.19
N HIS A 29 7.88 3.84 3.61
CA HIS A 29 6.63 3.77 2.85
C HIS A 29 5.41 3.96 3.75
N LEU A 30 5.19 3.04 4.70
CA LEU A 30 4.06 3.14 5.62
C LEU A 30 4.11 4.41 6.49
N PRO A 31 5.23 4.74 7.14
CA PRO A 31 5.28 5.96 7.96
C PRO A 31 4.95 7.24 7.20
N GLY A 32 5.35 7.34 5.94
CA GLY A 32 5.05 8.49 5.10
C GLY A 32 3.55 8.72 4.93
N TYR A 33 2.78 7.65 4.72
CA TYR A 33 1.32 7.75 4.57
C TYR A 33 0.62 8.08 5.90
N ILE A 34 1.12 7.55 7.00
CA ILE A 34 0.60 7.89 8.33
C ILE A 34 0.82 9.38 8.64
N LYS A 35 2.03 9.85 8.41
CA LYS A 35 2.43 11.24 8.68
C LYS A 35 1.62 12.24 7.83
N ASN A 36 1.32 11.90 6.60
CA ASN A 36 0.64 12.79 5.66
C ASN A 36 -0.86 12.53 5.54
N TYR A 37 -1.44 11.76 6.45
CA TYR A 37 -2.85 11.38 6.44
C TYR A 37 -3.78 12.60 6.28
N ASP A 38 -3.59 13.64 7.09
CA ASP A 38 -4.46 14.83 7.06
C ASP A 38 -4.39 15.54 5.72
N GLN A 39 -3.23 15.56 5.08
CA GLN A 39 -3.03 16.16 3.77
C GLN A 39 -3.83 15.42 2.69
N PHE A 40 -3.86 14.10 2.74
CA PHE A 40 -4.68 13.30 1.84
C PHE A 40 -6.17 13.54 2.08
N LYS A 41 -6.58 13.64 3.33
CA LYS A 41 -8.00 13.93 3.66
C LYS A 41 -8.42 15.29 3.10
N LYS A 42 -7.57 16.29 3.17
CA LYS A 42 -7.84 17.62 2.60
C LYS A 42 -8.01 17.58 1.08
N LYS A 43 -7.40 16.62 0.40
CA LYS A 43 -7.56 16.41 -1.06
C LYS A 43 -8.78 15.58 -1.42
N GLY A 44 -9.63 15.24 -0.46
CA GLY A 44 -10.86 14.48 -0.70
C GLY A 44 -10.68 12.97 -0.72
N ILE A 45 -9.55 12.47 -0.21
CA ILE A 45 -9.32 11.03 -0.10
C ILE A 45 -10.14 10.46 1.06
N ASP A 46 -10.96 9.45 0.78
CA ASP A 46 -11.82 8.83 1.77
C ASP A 46 -11.09 7.82 2.63
N LYS A 47 -10.17 7.05 2.04
CA LYS A 47 -9.40 6.01 2.73
C LYS A 47 -8.00 5.90 2.19
N ILE A 48 -7.08 5.47 3.06
CA ILE A 48 -5.73 5.04 2.68
C ILE A 48 -5.62 3.56 3.04
N ILE A 49 -5.23 2.73 2.09
CA ILE A 49 -5.13 1.29 2.23
C ILE A 49 -3.69 0.84 1.97
N CYS A 50 -3.15 0.03 2.87
CA CYS A 50 -1.88 -0.65 2.69
C CYS A 50 -2.15 -2.13 2.45
N ILE A 51 -1.65 -2.69 1.34
CA ILE A 51 -1.80 -4.10 1.02
C ILE A 51 -0.43 -4.77 0.88
N SER A 52 -0.31 -5.98 1.39
CA SER A 52 0.94 -6.73 1.31
C SER A 52 0.67 -8.24 1.27
N VAL A 53 1.62 -8.98 0.69
CA VAL A 53 1.60 -10.45 0.65
C VAL A 53 2.11 -10.96 2.00
N ASN A 54 1.29 -10.79 3.01
CA ASN A 54 1.49 -11.26 4.38
C ASN A 54 0.16 -11.78 4.90
N ASP A 55 0.19 -12.58 5.95
CA ASP A 55 -1.04 -13.04 6.57
C ASP A 55 -1.72 -11.93 7.40
N PRO A 56 -3.01 -12.09 7.76
CA PRO A 56 -3.74 -11.06 8.50
C PRO A 56 -3.17 -10.76 9.88
N PHE A 57 -2.60 -11.73 10.55
CA PHE A 57 -2.03 -11.55 11.89
C PHE A 57 -0.80 -10.67 11.84
N VAL A 58 0.07 -10.91 10.87
CA VAL A 58 1.27 -10.10 10.63
C VAL A 58 0.89 -8.66 10.27
N MET A 59 -0.06 -8.49 9.36
CA MET A 59 -0.51 -7.16 8.96
C MET A 59 -1.13 -6.39 10.11
N ASN A 60 -1.92 -7.05 10.94
CA ASN A 60 -2.52 -6.43 12.12
C ASN A 60 -1.45 -5.99 13.13
N ALA A 61 -0.48 -6.87 13.43
CA ALA A 61 0.61 -6.55 14.35
C ALA A 61 1.48 -5.39 13.83
N TRP A 62 1.80 -5.41 12.55
CA TRP A 62 2.60 -4.36 11.93
C TRP A 62 1.88 -3.01 11.95
N GLY A 63 0.59 -3.01 11.69
CA GLY A 63 -0.23 -1.80 11.82
C GLY A 63 -0.23 -1.24 13.24
N LYS A 64 -0.37 -2.11 14.24
CA LYS A 64 -0.36 -1.69 15.65
C LYS A 64 0.97 -1.08 16.06
N ILE A 65 2.09 -1.72 15.71
CA ILE A 65 3.41 -1.21 16.10
C ILE A 65 3.75 0.13 15.41
N ASN A 66 3.15 0.39 14.26
CA ASN A 66 3.29 1.67 13.55
C ASN A 66 2.21 2.69 13.92
N ASN A 67 1.34 2.36 14.86
CA ASN A 67 0.27 3.26 15.33
C ASN A 67 -0.63 3.78 14.22
N VAL A 68 -0.98 2.91 13.27
CA VAL A 68 -1.83 3.31 12.12
C VAL A 68 -3.23 3.74 12.59
N LYS A 69 -3.74 3.11 13.64
CA LYS A 69 -5.09 3.35 14.19
C LYS A 69 -6.14 3.23 13.07
N ASP A 70 -6.91 4.28 12.85
CA ASP A 70 -7.91 4.38 11.79
C ASP A 70 -7.42 5.12 10.54
N ARG A 71 -6.15 5.53 10.52
CA ARG A 71 -5.58 6.30 9.41
C ARG A 71 -5.27 5.47 8.18
N VAL A 72 -4.82 4.24 8.38
CA VAL A 72 -4.50 3.33 7.27
C VAL A 72 -5.17 1.99 7.52
N VAL A 73 -5.90 1.51 6.53
CA VAL A 73 -6.52 0.17 6.55
C VAL A 73 -5.47 -0.83 6.10
N MET A 74 -5.15 -1.80 6.96
CA MET A 74 -4.15 -2.82 6.68
C MET A 74 -4.84 -4.05 6.05
N ILE A 75 -4.47 -4.37 4.82
CA ILE A 75 -5.06 -5.48 4.06
C ILE A 75 -4.01 -6.54 3.77
N SER A 76 -4.38 -7.79 3.94
CA SER A 76 -3.54 -8.95 3.69
C SER A 76 -3.91 -9.57 2.33
N ASP A 77 -2.89 -9.92 1.54
CA ASP A 77 -3.05 -10.61 0.24
C ASP A 77 -2.14 -11.84 0.22
N PRO A 78 -2.33 -12.80 1.14
CA PRO A 78 -1.38 -13.90 1.34
C PRO A 78 -1.24 -14.83 0.15
N PHE A 79 -2.25 -14.92 -0.69
CA PHE A 79 -2.27 -15.80 -1.86
C PHE A 79 -2.03 -15.05 -3.18
N LEU A 80 -1.62 -13.79 -3.12
CA LEU A 80 -1.31 -12.98 -4.30
C LEU A 80 -2.50 -12.70 -5.22
N ASN A 81 -3.73 -12.89 -4.78
CA ASN A 81 -4.90 -12.72 -5.62
C ASN A 81 -4.99 -11.31 -6.21
N PHE A 82 -4.93 -10.31 -5.36
CA PHE A 82 -4.95 -8.92 -5.82
C PHE A 82 -3.65 -8.55 -6.53
N THR A 83 -2.51 -8.91 -5.95
CA THR A 83 -1.18 -8.59 -6.48
C THR A 83 -1.00 -9.12 -7.89
N ASN A 84 -1.40 -10.38 -8.14
CA ASN A 84 -1.37 -10.95 -9.49
C ASN A 84 -2.32 -10.22 -10.45
N SER A 85 -3.51 -9.84 -9.97
CA SER A 85 -4.52 -9.21 -10.83
C SER A 85 -4.07 -7.86 -11.40
N ILE A 86 -3.20 -7.16 -10.69
CA ILE A 86 -2.67 -5.85 -11.16
C ILE A 86 -1.28 -5.97 -11.76
N GLY A 87 -0.73 -7.18 -11.89
CA GLY A 87 0.58 -7.40 -12.49
C GLY A 87 1.75 -6.93 -11.64
N ALA A 88 1.60 -6.89 -10.32
CA ALA A 88 2.63 -6.37 -9.40
C ALA A 88 3.43 -7.46 -8.70
N THR A 89 3.23 -8.72 -9.05
CA THR A 89 3.94 -9.84 -8.42
C THR A 89 5.41 -9.86 -8.84
N ILE A 90 6.29 -10.00 -7.86
CA ILE A 90 7.75 -10.12 -8.07
C ILE A 90 8.31 -11.31 -7.31
N ASP A 91 9.42 -11.84 -7.79
CA ASP A 91 10.13 -12.95 -7.16
C ASP A 91 11.20 -12.40 -6.20
N LYS A 92 10.99 -12.63 -4.91
CA LYS A 92 11.94 -12.29 -3.84
C LYS A 92 12.48 -13.54 -3.14
N THR A 93 12.48 -14.68 -3.84
CA THR A 93 12.93 -15.97 -3.30
C THR A 93 14.38 -15.88 -2.85
N SER A 94 15.25 -15.17 -3.57
CA SER A 94 16.66 -15.00 -3.20
C SER A 94 16.86 -14.28 -1.86
N ARG A 95 15.85 -13.57 -1.38
CA ARG A 95 15.84 -12.89 -0.09
C ARG A 95 15.06 -13.68 0.98
N GLY A 96 14.65 -14.90 0.66
CA GLY A 96 13.85 -15.73 1.58
C GLY A 96 12.41 -15.31 1.71
N LEU A 97 11.91 -14.47 0.82
CA LEU A 97 10.56 -13.92 0.91
C LEU A 97 9.55 -14.59 -0.04
N GLY A 98 10.05 -15.35 -1.02
CA GLY A 98 9.20 -15.94 -2.05
C GLY A 98 8.62 -14.89 -2.99
N PHE A 99 7.40 -15.11 -3.44
CA PHE A 99 6.70 -14.15 -4.30
C PHE A 99 6.02 -13.08 -3.46
N ARG A 100 6.27 -11.83 -3.78
CA ARG A 100 5.75 -10.67 -3.07
C ARG A 100 5.24 -9.62 -4.05
N SER A 101 4.79 -8.50 -3.53
CA SER A 101 4.37 -7.36 -4.34
C SER A 101 5.55 -6.43 -4.61
N ASN A 102 5.56 -5.84 -5.81
CA ASN A 102 6.39 -4.68 -6.07
C ASN A 102 5.89 -3.49 -5.20
N ARG A 103 6.66 -2.41 -5.15
CA ARG A 103 6.29 -1.22 -4.40
C ARG A 103 5.60 -0.22 -5.34
N TYR A 104 4.40 0.18 -4.98
CA TYR A 104 3.58 1.09 -5.80
C TYR A 104 2.61 1.87 -4.93
N THR A 105 2.06 2.94 -5.50
CA THR A 105 0.92 3.66 -4.95
C THR A 105 -0.03 4.01 -6.09
N MET A 106 -1.32 3.88 -5.84
CA MET A 106 -2.34 4.23 -6.82
C MET A 106 -3.46 5.06 -6.18
N LEU A 107 -4.02 5.94 -7.00
CA LEU A 107 -5.26 6.64 -6.71
C LEU A 107 -6.39 5.93 -7.42
N ILE A 108 -7.40 5.51 -6.67
CA ILE A 108 -8.58 4.84 -7.19
C ILE A 108 -9.80 5.73 -6.91
N ASP A 109 -10.58 6.00 -7.93
CA ASP A 109 -11.84 6.74 -7.80
C ASP A 109 -12.97 5.87 -8.30
N ASN A 110 -13.87 5.48 -7.40
CA ASN A 110 -15.01 4.63 -7.68
C ASN A 110 -14.64 3.41 -8.55
N LEU A 111 -13.70 2.60 -8.07
CA LEU A 111 -13.24 1.36 -8.71
C LEU A 111 -12.37 1.55 -9.96
N ILE A 112 -12.04 2.79 -10.32
CA ILE A 112 -11.21 3.08 -11.49
C ILE A 112 -9.86 3.61 -11.03
N ILE A 113 -8.78 3.01 -11.52
CA ILE A 113 -7.42 3.49 -11.26
C ILE A 113 -7.20 4.76 -12.07
N ILE A 114 -7.06 5.89 -11.38
CA ILE A 114 -6.85 7.20 -11.99
C ILE A 114 -5.35 7.46 -12.19
N LYS A 115 -4.54 7.02 -11.24
CA LYS A 115 -3.09 7.24 -11.27
C LYS A 115 -2.38 6.07 -10.61
N LEU A 116 -1.24 5.67 -11.17
CA LEU A 116 -0.41 4.60 -10.64
C LEU A 116 1.05 5.00 -10.77
N GLU A 117 1.77 4.96 -9.66
CA GLU A 117 3.22 5.16 -9.62
C GLU A 117 3.87 3.91 -9.04
N GLU A 118 4.71 3.25 -9.84
CA GLU A 118 5.40 2.02 -9.47
C GLU A 118 6.90 2.26 -9.40
N GLU A 119 7.54 1.76 -8.34
CA GLU A 119 9.00 1.84 -8.20
C GLU A 119 9.69 0.87 -9.15
N LYS A 120 10.85 1.26 -9.63
CA LYS A 120 11.70 0.38 -10.46
C LYS A 120 12.38 -0.70 -9.64
N ASP A 121 12.60 -0.44 -8.35
CA ASP A 121 13.26 -1.35 -7.41
C ASP A 121 12.58 -1.24 -6.06
N THR A 122 12.38 -2.37 -5.38
CA THR A 122 11.72 -2.41 -4.07
C THR A 122 12.52 -1.75 -2.95
N GLY A 123 13.82 -1.56 -3.15
CA GLY A 123 14.67 -0.81 -2.22
C GLY A 123 14.49 0.70 -2.29
N ILE A 124 13.73 1.19 -3.25
CA ILE A 124 13.49 2.62 -3.49
C ILE A 124 12.07 2.97 -3.08
N CYS A 125 11.89 4.10 -2.40
CA CYS A 125 10.59 4.68 -2.09
C CYS A 125 10.62 6.16 -2.44
N GLU A 126 10.37 6.46 -3.71
CA GLU A 126 10.38 7.82 -4.27
C GLU A 126 9.04 8.15 -4.92
N VAL A 127 8.75 7.60 -6.11
CA VAL A 127 7.50 7.91 -6.84
C VAL A 127 6.27 7.42 -6.08
N SER A 128 6.39 6.36 -5.29
CA SER A 128 5.32 5.82 -4.45
C SER A 128 5.26 6.46 -3.06
N ALA A 129 6.24 7.28 -2.69
CA ALA A 129 6.26 7.94 -1.39
C ALA A 129 5.12 8.94 -1.25
N ALA A 130 4.57 9.06 -0.05
CA ALA A 130 3.40 9.90 0.23
C ALA A 130 3.57 11.34 -0.23
N VAL A 131 4.69 11.98 0.11
CA VAL A 131 4.94 13.38 -0.25
C VAL A 131 4.94 13.57 -1.76
N ASN A 132 5.63 12.68 -2.49
CA ASN A 132 5.71 12.79 -3.95
C ASN A 132 4.36 12.49 -4.59
N PHE A 133 3.62 11.53 -4.09
CA PHE A 133 2.30 11.21 -4.63
C PHE A 133 1.29 12.34 -4.37
N LEU A 134 1.35 12.99 -3.21
CA LEU A 134 0.53 14.18 -2.91
C LEU A 134 0.72 15.29 -3.95
N ASN A 135 1.94 15.45 -4.46
CA ASN A 135 2.26 16.52 -5.40
C ASN A 135 1.68 16.30 -6.79
N ILE A 136 1.25 15.08 -7.13
CA ILE A 136 0.76 14.73 -8.46
C ILE A 136 -0.72 14.40 -8.52
N ILE A 137 -1.41 14.49 -7.40
CA ILE A 137 -2.86 14.23 -7.35
C ILE A 137 -3.69 15.48 -7.03
#